data_3b6d42b50aecb3decc755cb87885cbf4
#
_entry.id   3b6d42b50aecb3decc755cb87885cbf4
#
_cell.length_a   1.000
_cell.length_b   1.000
_cell.length_c   1.000
_cell.angle_alpha   90.00
_cell.angle_beta   90.00
_cell.angle_gamma   90.00
#
_symmetry.space_group_name_H-M   'P 1'
#
loop_
_entity.id
_entity.type
_entity.pdbx_description
1 polymer ?
#
loop_
_entity_poly.entity_id
_entity_poly.type
_entity_poly.pdbx_seq_one_letter_code
_entity_poly.pdbx_strand_id
1 'polypeptide(L)'
;MKAQARTHVAGVRVSDAEALWYDRSRWPSFVDGYAHTATVDPDWPQAGATHVWDSHPGGRGRVIERVTAYEPRTGQTAEVEDEKLSGVQRLGFAPEGDGVDVTLTLDYRLKNGGPLQALTDLFFIRRALTDSNKRTLSRFSRELLAETDPDLSR
;
A
#
# COMPACT_ATOMS: atom_id res chain seq x y z
N MET A 1 -5.67 -14.77 -5.71
CA MET A 1 -6.43 -14.33 -4.51
C MET A 1 -6.30 -12.84 -4.37
N LYS A 2 -7.27 -12.19 -3.77
CA LYS A 2 -7.31 -10.72 -3.72
C LYS A 2 -7.56 -10.24 -2.30
N ALA A 3 -6.73 -9.29 -1.85
CA ALA A 3 -6.94 -8.49 -0.64
C ALA A 3 -7.13 -7.04 -1.08
N GLN A 4 -8.27 -6.45 -0.75
CA GLN A 4 -8.63 -5.11 -1.20
C GLN A 4 -9.14 -4.26 -0.04
N ALA A 5 -8.74 -2.99 -0.03
CA ALA A 5 -9.29 -1.98 0.85
C ALA A 5 -9.54 -0.69 0.06
N ARG A 6 -10.48 0.10 0.53
CA ARG A 6 -10.84 1.39 -0.06
C ARG A 6 -11.18 2.38 1.05
N THR A 7 -10.83 3.63 0.84
CA THR A 7 -11.24 4.72 1.71
C THR A 7 -11.63 5.94 0.88
N HIS A 8 -12.58 6.73 1.37
CA HIS A 8 -12.92 8.04 0.82
C HIS A 8 -12.42 9.12 1.80
N VAL A 9 -11.68 10.09 1.27
CA VAL A 9 -11.18 11.22 2.06
C VAL A 9 -11.82 12.49 1.53
N ALA A 10 -12.71 13.07 2.32
CA ALA A 10 -13.45 14.28 1.94
C ALA A 10 -12.59 15.53 2.07
N GLY A 11 -12.83 16.51 1.20
CA GLY A 11 -12.20 17.83 1.29
C GLY A 11 -10.73 17.89 0.88
N VAL A 12 -10.21 16.85 0.23
CA VAL A 12 -8.83 16.78 -0.26
C VAL A 12 -8.80 16.59 -1.77
N ARG A 13 -7.70 16.95 -2.39
CA ARG A 13 -7.47 16.75 -3.83
C ARG A 13 -6.65 15.49 -4.08
N VAL A 14 -6.75 14.94 -5.29
CA VAL A 14 -5.90 13.82 -5.72
C VAL A 14 -4.42 14.17 -5.57
N SER A 15 -4.02 15.41 -5.89
CA SER A 15 -2.63 15.85 -5.73
C SER A 15 -2.14 15.80 -4.27
N ASP A 16 -3.00 16.08 -3.31
CA ASP A 16 -2.65 15.99 -1.88
C ASP A 16 -2.44 14.54 -1.45
N ALA A 17 -3.35 13.66 -1.88
CA ALA A 17 -3.25 12.23 -1.60
C ALA A 17 -1.99 11.61 -2.23
N GLU A 18 -1.71 11.95 -3.46
CA GLU A 18 -0.54 11.51 -4.22
C GLU A 18 0.77 11.98 -3.58
N ALA A 19 0.85 13.25 -3.19
CA ALA A 19 2.03 13.80 -2.54
C ALA A 19 2.35 13.08 -1.22
N LEU A 20 1.34 12.76 -0.42
CA LEU A 20 1.54 12.01 0.83
C LEU A 20 1.98 10.57 0.55
N TRP A 21 1.29 9.86 -0.36
CA TRP A 21 1.62 8.46 -0.63
C TRP A 21 3.04 8.28 -1.16
N TYR A 22 3.46 9.13 -2.10
CA TYR A 22 4.78 8.99 -2.72
C TYR A 22 5.92 9.63 -1.91
N ASP A 23 5.62 10.20 -0.76
CA ASP A 23 6.62 10.60 0.23
C ASP A 23 6.93 9.41 1.16
N ARG A 24 7.92 8.60 0.80
CA ARG A 24 8.28 7.39 1.54
C ARG A 24 8.76 7.69 2.97
N SER A 25 9.24 8.89 3.23
CA SER A 25 9.60 9.31 4.59
C SER A 25 8.41 9.29 5.55
N ARG A 26 7.19 9.34 5.03
CA ARG A 26 5.93 9.29 5.78
C ARG A 26 5.38 7.87 5.95
N TRP A 27 5.91 6.89 5.22
CA TRP A 27 5.42 5.51 5.27
C TRP A 27 5.41 4.89 6.67
N PRO A 28 6.38 5.17 7.57
CA PRO A 28 6.30 4.65 8.94
C PRO A 28 5.02 5.03 9.69
N SER A 29 4.38 6.14 9.32
CA SER A 29 3.16 6.60 9.99
C SER A 29 1.87 5.96 9.46
N PHE A 30 1.85 5.43 8.24
CA PHE A 30 0.61 4.88 7.70
C PHE A 30 0.72 3.49 7.05
N VAL A 31 1.86 3.09 6.49
CA VAL A 31 1.98 1.74 5.89
C VAL A 31 2.11 0.70 6.99
N ASP A 32 1.10 -0.15 7.11
CA ASP A 32 1.06 -1.17 8.16
C ASP A 32 2.23 -2.14 8.05
N GLY A 33 2.95 -2.33 9.15
CA GLY A 33 4.09 -3.24 9.25
C GLY A 33 5.41 -2.70 8.69
N TYR A 34 5.43 -1.54 8.05
CA TYR A 34 6.66 -0.96 7.50
C TYR A 34 7.62 -0.52 8.60
N ALA A 35 8.86 -1.00 8.55
CA ALA A 35 9.93 -0.57 9.46
C ALA A 35 10.85 0.47 8.80
N HIS A 36 11.48 0.10 7.70
CA HIS A 36 12.40 0.99 6.97
C HIS A 36 12.63 0.54 5.54
N THR A 37 13.04 1.49 4.69
CA THR A 37 13.52 1.19 3.33
C THR A 37 14.94 0.64 3.39
N ALA A 38 15.16 -0.52 2.75
CA ALA A 38 16.50 -1.07 2.57
C ALA A 38 17.20 -0.44 1.36
N THR A 39 16.54 -0.44 0.21
CA THR A 39 17.03 0.20 -1.02
C THR A 39 15.85 0.75 -1.84
N VAL A 40 16.11 1.80 -2.60
CA VAL A 40 15.14 2.35 -3.53
C VAL A 40 15.88 2.97 -4.73
N ASP A 41 15.37 2.71 -5.92
CA ASP A 41 15.92 3.33 -7.12
C ASP A 41 15.61 4.82 -7.16
N PRO A 42 16.54 5.65 -7.67
CA PRO A 42 16.36 7.12 -7.68
C PRO A 42 15.16 7.61 -8.47
N ASP A 43 14.72 6.85 -9.48
CA ASP A 43 13.58 7.19 -10.33
C ASP A 43 12.23 6.69 -9.80
N TRP A 44 12.20 6.03 -8.63
CA TRP A 44 10.95 5.70 -7.97
C TRP A 44 10.10 6.99 -7.77
N PRO A 45 8.81 7.00 -8.07
CA PRO A 45 7.88 5.90 -8.29
C PRO A 45 7.66 5.50 -9.77
N GLN A 46 8.56 5.82 -10.68
CA GLN A 46 8.41 5.55 -12.10
C GLN A 46 8.45 4.06 -12.42
N ALA A 47 7.86 3.69 -13.57
CA ALA A 47 7.90 2.31 -14.06
C ALA A 47 9.36 1.84 -14.26
N GLY A 48 9.65 0.62 -13.82
CA GLY A 48 10.98 0.03 -13.81
C GLY A 48 11.75 0.21 -12.50
N ALA A 49 11.34 1.13 -11.64
CA ALA A 49 11.98 1.37 -10.36
C ALA A 49 11.66 0.25 -9.35
N THR A 50 12.65 -0.11 -8.56
CA THR A 50 12.53 -1.10 -7.49
C THR A 50 12.66 -0.41 -6.13
N HIS A 51 11.79 -0.80 -5.21
CA HIS A 51 11.80 -0.40 -3.80
C HIS A 51 11.82 -1.65 -2.93
N VAL A 52 12.82 -1.76 -2.08
CA VAL A 52 12.96 -2.87 -1.13
C VAL A 52 12.84 -2.30 0.28
N TRP A 53 11.93 -2.86 1.05
CA TRP A 53 11.71 -2.42 2.42
C TRP A 53 11.57 -3.61 3.37
N ASP A 54 11.86 -3.38 4.64
CA ASP A 54 11.77 -4.38 5.70
C ASP A 54 10.58 -4.09 6.60
N SER A 55 9.85 -5.14 6.95
CA SER A 55 8.77 -5.10 7.94
C SER A 55 9.33 -5.18 9.36
N HIS A 56 8.51 -4.78 10.34
CA HIS A 56 8.77 -5.10 11.73
C HIS A 56 8.80 -6.61 11.96
N PRO A 57 9.51 -7.10 13.01
CA PRO A 57 9.53 -8.53 13.35
C PRO A 57 8.12 -9.12 13.49
N GLY A 58 7.92 -10.30 12.93
CA GLY A 58 6.62 -10.98 12.89
C GLY A 58 5.71 -10.56 11.73
N GLY A 59 6.12 -9.60 10.90
CA GLY A 59 5.41 -9.16 9.70
C GLY A 59 5.77 -9.96 8.46
N ARG A 60 5.81 -9.26 7.32
CA ARG A 60 6.07 -9.87 5.99
C ARG A 60 7.54 -10.18 5.71
N GLY A 61 8.45 -9.78 6.58
CA GLY A 61 9.88 -9.85 6.30
C GLY A 61 10.33 -8.76 5.33
N ARG A 62 11.20 -9.10 4.40
CA ARG A 62 11.64 -8.20 3.34
C ARG A 62 10.65 -8.23 2.18
N VAL A 63 10.19 -7.06 1.79
CA VAL A 63 9.26 -6.87 0.66
C VAL A 63 10.00 -6.19 -0.48
N ILE A 64 9.91 -6.81 -1.65
CA ILE A 64 10.47 -6.27 -2.91
C ILE A 64 9.31 -5.82 -3.77
N GLU A 65 9.30 -4.56 -4.16
CA GLU A 65 8.30 -3.95 -5.03
C GLU A 65 8.98 -3.44 -6.30
N ARG A 66 8.50 -3.90 -7.45
CA ARG A 66 8.96 -3.41 -8.74
C ARG A 66 7.81 -2.74 -9.47
N VAL A 67 7.93 -1.46 -9.70
CA VAL A 67 6.90 -0.67 -10.38
C VAL A 67 6.81 -1.10 -11.84
N THR A 68 5.61 -1.48 -12.28
CA THR A 68 5.33 -1.85 -13.67
C THR A 68 4.54 -0.78 -14.40
N ALA A 69 3.78 0.04 -13.68
CA ALA A 69 3.07 1.18 -14.25
C ALA A 69 2.94 2.28 -13.21
N TYR A 70 3.12 3.51 -13.64
CA TYR A 70 2.90 4.70 -12.84
C TYR A 70 2.25 5.76 -13.72
N GLU A 71 1.13 6.28 -13.28
CA GLU A 71 0.43 7.37 -13.95
C GLU A 71 0.07 8.45 -12.95
N PRO A 72 0.61 9.67 -13.09
CA PRO A 72 0.27 10.79 -12.22
C PRO A 72 -1.25 10.99 -12.14
N ARG A 73 -1.73 11.27 -10.94
CA ARG A 73 -3.15 11.49 -10.60
C ARG A 73 -4.05 10.26 -10.72
N THR A 74 -3.51 9.12 -11.10
CA THR A 74 -4.26 7.88 -11.28
C THR A 74 -3.79 6.77 -10.34
N GLY A 75 -2.49 6.51 -10.26
CA GLY A 75 -1.97 5.50 -9.36
C GLY A 75 -0.73 4.78 -9.82
N GLN A 76 -0.48 3.64 -9.22
CA GLN A 76 0.73 2.85 -9.42
C GLN A 76 0.40 1.36 -9.37
N THR A 77 1.03 0.60 -10.23
CA THR A 77 1.01 -0.87 -10.20
C THR A 77 2.43 -1.37 -9.99
N ALA A 78 2.59 -2.32 -9.08
CA ALA A 78 3.88 -2.94 -8.80
C ALA A 78 3.76 -4.46 -8.64
N GLU A 79 4.72 -5.18 -9.16
CA GLU A 79 4.96 -6.56 -8.77
C GLU A 79 5.55 -6.56 -7.37
N VAL A 80 5.00 -7.39 -6.48
CA VAL A 80 5.44 -7.47 -5.08
C VAL A 80 5.80 -8.91 -4.73
N GLU A 81 6.83 -9.05 -3.92
CA GLU A 81 7.31 -10.34 -3.46
C GLU A 81 7.82 -10.24 -2.03
N ASP A 82 7.48 -11.22 -1.21
CA ASP A 82 8.07 -11.45 0.11
C ASP A 82 8.34 -12.93 0.32
N GLU A 83 8.67 -13.34 1.55
CA GLU A 83 8.99 -14.73 1.86
C GLU A 83 7.85 -15.71 1.58
N LYS A 84 6.60 -15.27 1.69
CA LYS A 84 5.42 -16.13 1.67
C LYS A 84 4.59 -16.01 0.40
N LEU A 85 4.65 -14.87 -0.27
CA LEU A 85 3.78 -14.60 -1.42
C LEU A 85 4.48 -13.81 -2.52
N SER A 86 3.88 -13.88 -3.70
CA SER A 86 4.16 -12.97 -4.81
C SER A 86 2.83 -12.49 -5.39
N GLY A 87 2.83 -11.32 -5.98
CA GLY A 87 1.60 -10.78 -6.54
C GLY A 87 1.77 -9.44 -7.23
N VAL A 88 0.63 -8.80 -7.46
CA VAL A 88 0.56 -7.47 -8.06
C VAL A 88 -0.23 -6.56 -7.14
N GLN A 89 0.38 -5.48 -6.71
CA GLN A 89 -0.26 -4.44 -5.92
C GLN A 89 -0.68 -3.29 -6.83
N ARG A 90 -1.90 -2.82 -6.63
CA ARG A 90 -2.43 -1.65 -7.32
C ARG A 90 -2.87 -0.62 -6.32
N LEU A 91 -2.35 0.57 -6.46
CA LEU A 91 -2.81 1.77 -5.78
C LEU A 91 -3.57 2.61 -6.78
N GLY A 92 -4.77 3.05 -6.43
CA GLY A 92 -5.57 3.91 -7.28
C GLY A 92 -6.08 5.13 -6.54
N PHE A 93 -6.06 6.26 -7.23
CA PHE A 93 -6.68 7.51 -6.80
C PHE A 93 -7.75 7.92 -7.81
N ALA A 94 -8.92 8.30 -7.32
CA ALA A 94 -10.00 8.81 -8.15
C ALA A 94 -10.70 9.98 -7.46
N PRO A 95 -10.92 11.12 -8.16
CA PRO A 95 -11.77 12.16 -7.61
C PRO A 95 -13.20 11.61 -7.47
N GLU A 96 -13.78 11.83 -6.31
CA GLU A 96 -15.14 11.39 -6.00
C GLU A 96 -15.82 12.42 -5.10
N GLY A 97 -16.93 12.99 -5.58
CA GLY A 97 -17.63 14.05 -4.85
C GLY A 97 -16.71 15.23 -4.55
N ASP A 98 -16.62 15.60 -3.29
CA ASP A 98 -15.76 16.69 -2.78
C ASP A 98 -14.35 16.23 -2.38
N GLY A 99 -14.01 14.98 -2.63
CA GLY A 99 -12.76 14.40 -2.15
C GLY A 99 -12.16 13.38 -3.10
N VAL A 100 -11.47 12.41 -2.52
CA VAL A 100 -10.71 11.38 -3.24
C VAL A 100 -11.03 10.00 -2.70
N ASP A 101 -11.29 9.07 -3.61
CA ASP A 101 -11.29 7.64 -3.31
C ASP A 101 -9.88 7.09 -3.49
N VAL A 102 -9.40 6.37 -2.49
CA VAL A 102 -8.12 5.67 -2.51
C VAL A 102 -8.37 4.18 -2.39
N THR A 103 -7.86 3.42 -3.35
CA THR A 103 -8.03 1.96 -3.40
C THR A 103 -6.66 1.29 -3.38
N LEU A 104 -6.53 0.29 -2.53
CA LEU A 104 -5.33 -0.53 -2.43
C LEU A 104 -5.73 -2.00 -2.62
N THR A 105 -5.18 -2.64 -3.65
CA THR A 105 -5.50 -4.01 -4.01
C THR A 105 -4.22 -4.82 -4.14
N LEU A 106 -4.20 -6.00 -3.53
CA LEU A 106 -3.15 -6.98 -3.71
C LEU A 106 -3.76 -8.26 -4.27
N ASP A 107 -3.36 -8.59 -5.49
CA ASP A 107 -3.71 -9.84 -6.17
C ASP A 107 -2.50 -10.77 -6.06
N TYR A 108 -2.62 -11.86 -5.28
CA TYR A 108 -1.46 -12.62 -4.84
C TYR A 108 -1.66 -14.13 -4.93
N ARG A 109 -0.53 -14.83 -4.88
CA ARG A 109 -0.43 -16.29 -4.74
C ARG A 109 0.61 -16.62 -3.67
N LEU A 110 0.42 -17.72 -2.99
CA LEU A 110 1.36 -18.22 -1.99
C LEU A 110 2.49 -19.01 -2.68
N LYS A 111 3.71 -18.81 -2.21
CA LYS A 111 4.92 -19.46 -2.77
C LYS A 111 5.01 -20.95 -2.43
N ASN A 112 4.58 -21.33 -1.22
CA ASN A 112 4.72 -22.70 -0.71
C ASN A 112 3.40 -23.14 -0.05
N GLY A 113 2.83 -24.26 -0.49
CA GLY A 113 1.64 -24.82 0.15
C GLY A 113 1.20 -26.12 -0.50
N GLY A 114 1.13 -27.18 0.28
CA GLY A 114 0.40 -28.39 -0.10
C GLY A 114 -1.12 -28.14 -0.07
N PRO A 115 -1.94 -29.01 -0.77
CA PRO A 115 -3.36 -28.70 -1.02
C PRO A 115 -4.23 -28.57 0.23
N LEU A 116 -3.89 -29.18 1.34
CA LEU A 116 -4.68 -29.13 2.58
C LEU A 116 -4.26 -28.01 3.53
N GLN A 117 -2.97 -27.70 3.58
CA GLN A 117 -2.43 -26.59 4.35
C GLN A 117 -2.78 -25.25 3.69
N ALA A 118 -2.88 -25.25 2.36
CA ALA A 118 -3.23 -24.08 1.57
C ALA A 118 -4.61 -23.50 1.89
N LEU A 119 -5.63 -24.31 2.19
CA LEU A 119 -7.00 -23.80 2.43
C LEU A 119 -7.14 -23.05 3.75
N THR A 120 -6.52 -23.52 4.81
CA THR A 120 -6.57 -22.87 6.13
C THR A 120 -5.67 -21.63 6.14
N ASP A 121 -4.46 -21.73 5.59
CA ASP A 121 -3.52 -20.62 5.48
C ASP A 121 -4.05 -19.54 4.53
N LEU A 122 -4.73 -19.92 3.46
CA LEU A 122 -5.38 -19.02 2.50
C LEU A 122 -6.39 -18.09 3.17
N PHE A 123 -7.26 -18.64 4.02
CA PHE A 123 -8.28 -17.85 4.69
C PHE A 123 -7.66 -16.85 5.69
N PHE A 124 -6.72 -17.31 6.50
CA PHE A 124 -6.05 -16.48 7.51
C PHE A 124 -5.16 -15.42 6.85
N ILE A 125 -4.40 -15.78 5.83
CA ILE A 125 -3.51 -14.85 5.12
C ILE A 125 -4.34 -13.78 4.40
N ARG A 126 -5.40 -14.17 3.71
CA ARG A 126 -6.30 -13.22 3.03
C ARG A 126 -6.89 -12.22 4.00
N ARG A 127 -7.37 -12.69 5.14
CA ARG A 127 -7.92 -11.82 6.20
C ARG A 127 -6.85 -10.88 6.74
N ALA A 128 -5.67 -11.41 7.06
CA ALA A 128 -4.55 -10.62 7.56
C ALA A 128 -4.11 -9.53 6.58
N LEU A 129 -4.01 -9.85 5.30
CA LEU A 129 -3.65 -8.89 4.25
C LEU A 129 -4.74 -7.83 4.04
N THR A 130 -6.01 -8.24 4.05
CA THR A 130 -7.14 -7.31 3.95
C THR A 130 -7.16 -6.35 5.13
N ASP A 131 -6.99 -6.86 6.35
CA ASP A 131 -6.95 -6.02 7.55
C ASP A 131 -5.73 -5.09 7.55
N SER A 132 -4.59 -5.56 7.07
CA SER A 132 -3.39 -4.73 6.91
C SER A 132 -3.61 -3.58 5.92
N ASN A 133 -4.21 -3.85 4.77
CA ASN A 133 -4.58 -2.82 3.79
C ASN A 133 -5.57 -1.81 4.37
N LYS A 134 -6.55 -2.27 5.15
CA LYS A 134 -7.51 -1.40 5.85
C LYS A 134 -6.82 -0.49 6.86
N ARG A 135 -5.90 -1.03 7.65
CA ARG A 135 -5.12 -0.22 8.62
C ARG A 135 -4.27 0.82 7.91
N THR A 136 -3.62 0.44 6.83
CA THR A 136 -2.83 1.37 6.00
C THR A 136 -3.69 2.53 5.51
N LEU A 137 -4.82 2.25 4.90
CA LEU A 137 -5.69 3.30 4.36
C LEU A 137 -6.36 4.14 5.46
N SER A 138 -6.70 3.55 6.60
CA SER A 138 -7.25 4.28 7.74
C SER A 138 -6.24 5.29 8.30
N ARG A 139 -4.99 4.88 8.47
CA ARG A 139 -3.91 5.77 8.92
C ARG A 139 -3.57 6.83 7.87
N PHE A 140 -3.51 6.43 6.61
CA PHE A 140 -3.30 7.34 5.48
C PHE A 140 -4.36 8.45 5.45
N SER A 141 -5.64 8.08 5.58
CA SER A 141 -6.74 9.04 5.63
C SER A 141 -6.57 10.04 6.78
N ARG A 142 -6.21 9.58 7.96
CA ARG A 142 -5.97 10.47 9.12
C ARG A 142 -4.80 11.42 8.90
N GLU A 143 -3.69 10.93 8.38
CA GLU A 143 -2.53 11.75 8.05
C GLU A 143 -2.87 12.82 7.01
N LEU A 144 -3.61 12.42 5.97
CA LEU A 144 -4.00 13.30 4.88
C LEU A 144 -4.94 14.42 5.38
N LEU A 145 -5.92 14.09 6.20
CA LEU A 145 -6.82 15.07 6.81
C LEU A 145 -6.08 16.02 7.74
N ALA A 146 -5.13 15.53 8.52
CA ALA A 146 -4.33 16.37 9.43
C ALA A 146 -3.45 17.38 8.66
N GLU A 147 -2.95 17.03 7.50
CA GLU A 147 -2.14 17.94 6.66
C GLU A 147 -2.95 19.00 5.96
N THR A 148 -4.19 18.67 5.57
CA THR A 148 -5.03 19.55 4.75
C THR A 148 -5.97 20.42 5.59
N ASP A 149 -6.15 20.10 6.88
CA ASP A 149 -6.95 20.88 7.81
C ASP A 149 -6.05 21.81 8.65
N PRO A 150 -6.09 23.15 8.40
CA PRO A 150 -5.26 24.09 9.13
C PRO A 150 -5.60 24.18 10.63
N ASP A 151 -6.77 23.75 11.07
CA ASP A 151 -7.18 23.79 12.48
C ASP A 151 -6.64 22.59 13.28
N LEU A 152 -6.30 21.47 12.61
CA LEU A 152 -5.67 20.30 13.25
C LEU A 152 -4.14 20.39 13.32
N SER A 153 -3.53 21.34 12.63
CA SER A 153 -2.07 21.54 12.62
C SER A 153 -1.57 22.55 13.66
N ARG A 154 -2.43 22.96 14.59
CA ARG A 154 -2.08 23.87 15.70
C ARG A 154 -1.99 23.18 17.04
#